data_835779e8f2943caf784c710b1a6e0f71
#
_entry.id   835779e8f2943caf784c710b1a6e0f71
#
_cell.length_a   1.000
_cell.length_b   1.000
_cell.length_c   1.000
_cell.angle_alpha   90.00
_cell.angle_beta   90.00
_cell.angle_gamma   90.00
#
_symmetry.space_group_name_H-M   'P 1'
#
loop_
_entity.id
_entity.type
_entity.pdbx_description
1 polymer ?
#
loop_
_entity_poly.entity_id
_entity_poly.type
_entity_poly.pdbx_seq_one_letter_code
_entity_poly.pdbx_strand_id
1 'polypeptide(L)'
;GNLVAVITNGTAILGLGDRGALASKPVMEGKGVLFKKFADVDVFDIEVNSHDPDEVIKVAAAISPTFGGINLEDIKAPECFYIEETLKGMLDIPVFHDDQHGTAIISGAALVNGLEIVGKRLDEARITISGAGASAISCAELMIRLGARRENILLVDTRGVVYKGRIEGMNKYKALLANDTDRRSLADAVRGSDVFYGLSVADVLTPQMVKTMAERPLIFAMANPDPEIKYELAKEARPDAIVATGRSDYPNQINNVLGFPYIFRGALDVRARAINEDMKVAASRALSALAKEDVPDSVLRAY
;
A
#
# COMPACT_ATOMS: atom_id res chain seq x y z
N GLY A 1 -26.30 -1.02 2.12
CA GLY A 1 -26.41 -2.47 2.05
C GLY A 1 -25.09 -3.13 2.40
N ASN A 2 -25.08 -4.45 2.35
CA ASN A 2 -23.89 -5.27 2.68
C ASN A 2 -23.12 -5.73 1.43
N LEU A 3 -23.37 -5.10 0.28
CA LEU A 3 -22.81 -5.50 -1.01
C LEU A 3 -21.80 -4.45 -1.52
N VAL A 4 -20.60 -4.89 -1.84
CA VAL A 4 -19.51 -4.07 -2.41
C VAL A 4 -19.22 -4.52 -3.85
N ALA A 5 -19.00 -3.58 -4.76
CA ALA A 5 -18.43 -3.89 -6.06
C ALA A 5 -16.90 -3.91 -5.96
N VAL A 6 -16.26 -4.96 -6.46
CA VAL A 6 -14.82 -4.98 -6.74
C VAL A 6 -14.64 -4.74 -8.22
N ILE A 7 -14.10 -3.58 -8.60
CA ILE A 7 -14.01 -3.14 -9.99
C ILE A 7 -12.56 -3.05 -10.42
N THR A 8 -12.26 -3.65 -11.57
CA THR A 8 -10.94 -3.64 -12.18
C THR A 8 -11.02 -3.47 -13.70
N ASN A 9 -9.93 -3.06 -14.32
CA ASN A 9 -9.70 -3.22 -15.75
C ASN A 9 -8.46 -4.07 -16.08
N GLY A 10 -7.84 -4.65 -15.05
CA GLY A 10 -6.71 -5.57 -15.18
C GLY A 10 -5.43 -4.96 -15.73
N THR A 11 -5.23 -3.64 -15.54
CA THR A 11 -4.06 -2.93 -16.08
C THR A 11 -2.84 -2.94 -15.15
N ALA A 12 -2.99 -3.44 -13.92
CA ALA A 12 -1.90 -3.58 -12.94
C ALA A 12 -2.06 -4.83 -12.08
N ILE A 13 -2.33 -5.98 -12.70
CA ILE A 13 -2.48 -7.26 -11.99
C ILE A 13 -1.19 -7.58 -11.25
N LEU A 14 -1.30 -7.88 -9.97
CA LEU A 14 -0.19 -8.08 -9.05
C LEU A 14 0.87 -9.04 -9.62
N GLY A 15 2.09 -8.55 -9.80
CA GLY A 15 3.23 -9.31 -10.33
C GLY A 15 3.16 -9.63 -11.83
N LEU A 16 2.03 -9.36 -12.51
CA LEU A 16 1.83 -9.69 -13.91
C LEU A 16 1.70 -8.48 -14.84
N GLY A 17 1.39 -7.31 -14.27
CA GLY A 17 1.20 -6.06 -15.01
C GLY A 17 -0.12 -6.02 -15.80
N ASP A 18 -0.11 -5.35 -16.95
CA ASP A 18 -1.28 -5.19 -17.80
C ASP A 18 -1.58 -6.49 -18.58
N ARG A 19 -2.60 -7.22 -18.14
CA ARG A 19 -3.08 -8.47 -18.76
C ARG A 19 -4.55 -8.38 -19.17
N GLY A 20 -5.21 -7.25 -18.86
CA GLY A 20 -6.60 -6.98 -19.21
C GLY A 20 -7.62 -7.61 -18.26
N ALA A 21 -8.85 -7.23 -18.48
CA ALA A 21 -10.00 -7.54 -17.62
C ALA A 21 -10.19 -9.06 -17.39
N LEU A 22 -10.19 -9.86 -18.44
CA LEU A 22 -10.45 -11.29 -18.32
C LEU A 22 -9.41 -12.02 -17.45
N ALA A 23 -8.13 -11.65 -17.57
CA ALA A 23 -7.05 -12.26 -16.81
C ALA A 23 -7.06 -11.87 -15.31
N SER A 24 -7.73 -10.77 -14.95
CA SER A 24 -7.88 -10.34 -13.55
C SER A 24 -8.95 -11.11 -12.79
N LYS A 25 -9.89 -11.78 -13.48
CA LYS A 25 -11.03 -12.47 -12.87
C LYS A 25 -10.68 -13.34 -11.65
N PRO A 26 -9.69 -14.24 -11.69
CA PRO A 26 -9.36 -15.08 -10.52
C PRO A 26 -8.93 -14.27 -9.28
N VAL A 27 -8.26 -13.13 -9.50
CA VAL A 27 -7.83 -12.25 -8.40
C VAL A 27 -9.04 -11.57 -7.78
N MET A 28 -9.98 -11.08 -8.60
CA MET A 28 -11.19 -10.40 -8.13
C MET A 28 -12.15 -11.35 -7.39
N GLU A 29 -12.32 -12.57 -7.89
CA GLU A 29 -13.06 -13.61 -7.15
C GLU A 29 -12.41 -13.91 -5.80
N GLY A 30 -11.08 -14.05 -5.78
CA GLY A 30 -10.31 -14.20 -4.53
C GLY A 30 -10.53 -13.04 -3.57
N LYS A 31 -10.53 -11.80 -4.06
CA LYS A 31 -10.86 -10.62 -3.27
C LYS A 31 -12.27 -10.72 -2.65
N GLY A 32 -13.25 -11.14 -3.42
CA GLY A 32 -14.63 -11.37 -2.95
C GLY A 32 -14.70 -12.41 -1.82
N VAL A 33 -13.97 -13.51 -1.95
CA VAL A 33 -13.87 -14.55 -0.89
C VAL A 33 -13.29 -13.96 0.40
N LEU A 34 -12.26 -13.11 0.30
CA LEU A 34 -11.64 -12.48 1.47
C LEU A 34 -12.59 -11.50 2.16
N PHE A 35 -13.32 -10.69 1.41
CA PHE A 35 -14.36 -9.81 1.94
C PHE A 35 -15.43 -10.58 2.71
N LYS A 36 -15.92 -11.68 2.11
CA LYS A 36 -16.95 -12.51 2.75
C LYS A 36 -16.42 -13.20 4.00
N LYS A 37 -15.24 -13.83 3.91
CA LYS A 37 -14.67 -14.63 5.00
C LYS A 37 -14.31 -13.78 6.21
N PHE A 38 -13.72 -12.59 6.01
CA PHE A 38 -13.15 -11.81 7.11
C PHE A 38 -14.07 -10.71 7.64
N ALA A 39 -14.98 -10.21 6.81
CA ALA A 39 -15.84 -9.08 7.18
C ALA A 39 -17.33 -9.33 6.95
N ASP A 40 -17.70 -10.52 6.50
CA ASP A 40 -19.08 -10.87 6.12
C ASP A 40 -19.71 -9.85 5.16
N VAL A 41 -18.92 -9.33 4.20
CA VAL A 41 -19.34 -8.42 3.15
C VAL A 41 -19.54 -9.22 1.87
N ASP A 42 -20.70 -9.05 1.25
CA ASP A 42 -20.98 -9.64 -0.06
C ASP A 42 -20.32 -8.84 -1.17
N VAL A 43 -19.87 -9.52 -2.23
CA VAL A 43 -19.16 -8.90 -3.34
C VAL A 43 -19.69 -9.34 -4.69
N PHE A 44 -19.81 -8.38 -5.61
CA PHE A 44 -19.78 -8.66 -7.04
C PHE A 44 -18.47 -8.12 -7.60
N ASP A 45 -17.70 -8.97 -8.26
CA ASP A 45 -16.52 -8.58 -9.02
C ASP A 45 -16.91 -8.25 -10.46
N ILE A 46 -16.35 -7.13 -10.96
CA ILE A 46 -16.72 -6.52 -12.23
C ILE A 46 -15.45 -6.14 -12.98
N GLU A 47 -15.17 -6.88 -14.04
CA GLU A 47 -14.02 -6.69 -14.89
C GLU A 47 -14.41 -5.84 -16.11
N VAL A 48 -14.00 -4.58 -16.13
CA VAL A 48 -14.31 -3.64 -17.21
C VAL A 48 -13.27 -3.78 -18.33
N ASN A 49 -13.69 -4.26 -19.49
CA ASN A 49 -12.80 -4.46 -20.62
C ASN A 49 -12.54 -3.13 -21.37
N SER A 50 -11.89 -2.20 -20.70
CA SER A 50 -11.47 -0.92 -21.28
C SER A 50 -10.22 -0.37 -20.61
N HIS A 51 -9.32 0.20 -21.44
CA HIS A 51 -8.17 0.99 -20.97
C HIS A 51 -8.51 2.48 -20.82
N ASP A 52 -9.69 2.91 -21.26
CA ASP A 52 -10.15 4.29 -21.12
C ASP A 52 -10.69 4.52 -19.70
N PRO A 53 -10.06 5.38 -18.89
CA PRO A 53 -10.51 5.66 -17.54
C PRO A 53 -11.92 6.26 -17.48
N ASP A 54 -12.35 7.02 -18.49
CA ASP A 54 -13.70 7.58 -18.54
C ASP A 54 -14.76 6.50 -18.76
N GLU A 55 -14.46 5.43 -19.49
CA GLU A 55 -15.35 4.29 -19.62
C GLU A 55 -15.47 3.51 -18.30
N VAL A 56 -14.36 3.30 -17.59
CA VAL A 56 -14.37 2.67 -16.26
C VAL A 56 -15.22 3.49 -15.29
N ILE A 57 -15.06 4.81 -15.29
CA ILE A 57 -15.87 5.74 -14.47
C ILE A 57 -17.35 5.63 -14.81
N LYS A 58 -17.71 5.66 -16.10
CA LYS A 58 -19.11 5.56 -16.54
C LYS A 58 -19.76 4.24 -16.10
N VAL A 59 -19.06 3.11 -16.25
CA VAL A 59 -19.55 1.81 -15.81
C VAL A 59 -19.75 1.79 -14.30
N ALA A 60 -18.73 2.16 -13.53
CA ALA A 60 -18.78 2.18 -12.07
C ALA A 60 -19.91 3.08 -11.54
N ALA A 61 -20.07 4.27 -12.12
CA ALA A 61 -21.14 5.20 -11.75
C ALA A 61 -22.54 4.65 -12.10
N ALA A 62 -22.70 4.03 -13.28
CA ALA A 62 -24.00 3.50 -13.72
C ALA A 62 -24.50 2.34 -12.84
N ILE A 63 -23.60 1.51 -12.33
CA ILE A 63 -23.97 0.36 -11.48
C ILE A 63 -23.98 0.68 -9.98
N SER A 64 -23.47 1.84 -9.58
CA SER A 64 -23.29 2.24 -8.17
C SER A 64 -24.56 2.15 -7.30
N PRO A 65 -25.79 2.38 -7.81
CA PRO A 65 -27.00 2.27 -6.99
C PRO A 65 -27.24 0.89 -6.39
N THR A 66 -26.59 -0.16 -6.93
CA THR A 66 -26.69 -1.54 -6.43
C THR A 66 -25.87 -1.74 -5.14
N PHE A 67 -24.82 -0.92 -4.91
CA PHE A 67 -23.78 -1.20 -3.95
C PHE A 67 -23.78 -0.24 -2.75
N GLY A 68 -23.27 -0.75 -1.64
CA GLY A 68 -22.97 0.06 -0.46
C GLY A 68 -21.55 0.67 -0.47
N GLY A 69 -20.71 0.24 -1.41
CA GLY A 69 -19.35 0.74 -1.61
C GLY A 69 -18.69 0.15 -2.85
N ILE A 70 -17.61 0.75 -3.30
CA ILE A 70 -16.80 0.31 -4.45
C ILE A 70 -15.35 0.15 -4.01
N ASN A 71 -14.80 -1.04 -4.21
CA ASN A 71 -13.36 -1.29 -4.17
C ASN A 71 -12.79 -1.29 -5.58
N LEU A 72 -11.86 -0.41 -5.86
CA LEU A 72 -11.07 -0.40 -7.09
C LEU A 72 -9.83 -1.28 -6.86
N GLU A 73 -9.48 -2.10 -7.85
CA GLU A 73 -8.40 -3.10 -7.73
C GLU A 73 -7.62 -3.21 -9.02
N ASP A 74 -6.29 -3.40 -8.94
CA ASP A 74 -5.42 -3.70 -10.08
C ASP A 74 -5.53 -2.70 -11.25
N ILE A 75 -5.72 -1.41 -10.94
CA ILE A 75 -5.77 -0.32 -11.91
C ILE A 75 -4.46 0.46 -11.83
N LYS A 76 -3.76 0.60 -12.96
CA LYS A 76 -2.45 1.26 -13.02
C LYS A 76 -2.50 2.76 -12.73
N ALA A 77 -1.38 3.28 -12.23
CA ALA A 77 -1.16 4.72 -12.13
C ALA A 77 -0.65 5.28 -13.48
N PRO A 78 -1.02 6.54 -13.85
CA PRO A 78 -1.75 7.51 -13.01
C PRO A 78 -3.28 7.43 -13.10
N GLU A 79 -3.83 6.57 -13.97
CA GLU A 79 -5.27 6.47 -14.26
C GLU A 79 -6.08 6.13 -13.01
N CYS A 80 -5.55 5.29 -12.12
CA CYS A 80 -6.23 4.91 -10.88
C CYS A 80 -6.56 6.10 -9.98
N PHE A 81 -5.71 7.12 -9.91
CA PHE A 81 -5.97 8.33 -9.15
C PHE A 81 -7.14 9.13 -9.74
N TYR A 82 -7.14 9.28 -11.07
CA TYR A 82 -8.20 10.01 -11.76
C TYR A 82 -9.55 9.32 -11.61
N ILE A 83 -9.59 7.99 -11.77
CA ILE A 83 -10.80 7.19 -11.61
C ILE A 83 -11.33 7.32 -10.18
N GLU A 84 -10.48 7.13 -9.18
CA GLU A 84 -10.89 7.19 -7.78
C GLU A 84 -11.35 8.60 -7.37
N GLU A 85 -10.57 9.64 -7.69
CA GLU A 85 -10.91 11.04 -7.38
C GLU A 85 -12.25 11.43 -8.02
N THR A 86 -12.49 11.04 -9.28
CA THR A 86 -13.72 11.35 -10.00
C THR A 86 -14.92 10.64 -9.37
N LEU A 87 -14.81 9.33 -9.11
CA LEU A 87 -15.90 8.57 -8.50
C LEU A 87 -16.23 9.05 -7.09
N LYS A 88 -15.24 9.39 -6.28
CA LYS A 88 -15.44 10.01 -4.95
C LYS A 88 -16.21 11.33 -5.02
N GLY A 89 -15.99 12.11 -6.08
CA GLY A 89 -16.72 13.37 -6.30
C GLY A 89 -18.13 13.19 -6.83
N MET A 90 -18.44 12.04 -7.44
CA MET A 90 -19.73 11.77 -8.08
C MET A 90 -20.70 10.97 -7.22
N LEU A 91 -20.18 10.12 -6.31
CA LEU A 91 -20.97 9.11 -5.62
C LEU A 91 -21.10 9.41 -4.12
N ASP A 92 -22.26 9.06 -3.56
CA ASP A 92 -22.57 9.15 -2.12
C ASP A 92 -22.30 7.84 -1.37
N ILE A 93 -21.45 6.96 -1.93
CA ILE A 93 -21.00 5.70 -1.32
C ILE A 93 -19.46 5.67 -1.26
N PRO A 94 -18.86 4.93 -0.31
CA PRO A 94 -17.42 4.81 -0.24
C PRO A 94 -16.81 4.26 -1.53
N VAL A 95 -15.81 4.95 -2.06
CA VAL A 95 -14.92 4.49 -3.13
C VAL A 95 -13.51 4.41 -2.57
N PHE A 96 -12.86 3.27 -2.76
CA PHE A 96 -11.57 2.97 -2.14
C PHE A 96 -10.73 2.12 -3.09
N HIS A 97 -9.49 2.51 -3.33
CA HIS A 97 -8.55 1.73 -4.14
C HIS A 97 -7.60 0.97 -3.21
N ASP A 98 -7.73 -0.35 -3.16
CA ASP A 98 -7.01 -1.16 -2.17
C ASP A 98 -5.49 -1.14 -2.37
N ASP A 99 -4.99 -1.22 -3.60
CA ASP A 99 -3.55 -1.15 -3.87
C ASP A 99 -2.90 0.14 -3.37
N GLN A 100 -3.67 1.23 -3.34
CA GLN A 100 -3.22 2.49 -2.77
C GLN A 100 -3.34 2.48 -1.25
N HIS A 101 -4.56 2.37 -0.77
CA HIS A 101 -4.92 2.71 0.60
C HIS A 101 -4.87 1.51 1.56
N GLY A 102 -5.18 0.30 1.09
CA GLY A 102 -5.04 -0.92 1.89
C GLY A 102 -3.58 -1.18 2.23
N THR A 103 -2.71 -1.08 1.21
CA THR A 103 -1.25 -1.18 1.40
C THR A 103 -0.73 -0.11 2.36
N ALA A 104 -1.19 1.15 2.20
CA ALA A 104 -0.78 2.24 3.09
C ALA A 104 -1.20 2.00 4.55
N ILE A 105 -2.44 1.55 4.79
CA ILE A 105 -2.98 1.29 6.14
C ILE A 105 -2.15 0.23 6.87
N ILE A 106 -1.97 -0.95 6.25
CA ILE A 106 -1.29 -2.05 6.94
C ILE A 106 0.21 -1.78 7.11
N SER A 107 0.86 -1.25 6.09
CA SER A 107 2.28 -0.94 6.17
C SER A 107 2.56 0.25 7.10
N GLY A 108 1.64 1.20 7.20
CA GLY A 108 1.67 2.27 8.20
C GLY A 108 1.60 1.73 9.64
N ALA A 109 0.73 0.76 9.91
CA ALA A 109 0.66 0.07 11.19
C ALA A 109 1.98 -0.66 11.52
N ALA A 110 2.53 -1.38 10.54
CA ALA A 110 3.82 -2.07 10.69
C ALA A 110 4.97 -1.09 10.93
N LEU A 111 4.97 0.08 10.27
CA LEU A 111 5.96 1.13 10.46
C LEU A 111 5.95 1.66 11.89
N VAL A 112 4.76 1.99 12.41
CA VAL A 112 4.61 2.49 13.80
C VAL A 112 5.14 1.47 14.80
N ASN A 113 4.72 0.21 14.69
CA ASN A 113 5.17 -0.85 15.59
C ASN A 113 6.66 -1.17 15.43
N GLY A 114 7.17 -1.22 14.20
CA GLY A 114 8.58 -1.47 13.93
C GLY A 114 9.48 -0.39 14.53
N LEU A 115 9.12 0.89 14.36
CA LEU A 115 9.88 2.00 14.95
C LEU A 115 9.86 1.97 16.48
N GLU A 116 8.73 1.64 17.10
CA GLU A 116 8.63 1.48 18.54
C GLU A 116 9.56 0.37 19.06
N ILE A 117 9.56 -0.80 18.39
CA ILE A 117 10.43 -1.93 18.76
C ILE A 117 11.93 -1.55 18.68
N VAL A 118 12.31 -0.77 17.67
CA VAL A 118 13.70 -0.31 17.54
C VAL A 118 14.02 0.97 18.31
N GLY A 119 13.04 1.54 19.06
CA GLY A 119 13.22 2.72 19.88
C GLY A 119 13.45 4.01 19.09
N LYS A 120 12.88 4.12 17.89
CA LYS A 120 12.99 5.30 17.01
C LYS A 120 11.66 6.04 16.91
N ARG A 121 11.75 7.36 16.78
CA ARG A 121 10.57 8.23 16.61
C ARG A 121 10.23 8.38 15.15
N LEU A 122 8.94 8.33 14.81
CA LEU A 122 8.46 8.45 13.44
C LEU A 122 8.79 9.82 12.81
N ASP A 123 8.69 10.91 13.61
CA ASP A 123 8.98 12.27 13.15
C ASP A 123 10.50 12.53 12.91
N GLU A 124 11.37 11.66 13.39
CA GLU A 124 12.83 11.75 13.19
C GLU A 124 13.35 10.72 12.18
N ALA A 125 12.57 9.66 11.93
CA ALA A 125 12.97 8.55 11.08
C ALA A 125 13.19 9.00 9.62
N ARG A 126 14.31 8.59 9.04
CA ARG A 126 14.63 8.77 7.63
C ARG A 126 14.12 7.58 6.85
N ILE A 127 13.22 7.82 5.91
CA ILE A 127 12.47 6.79 5.19
C ILE A 127 12.83 6.87 3.70
N THR A 128 13.27 5.76 3.13
CA THR A 128 13.48 5.61 1.69
C THR A 128 12.39 4.71 1.12
N ILE A 129 11.58 5.23 0.21
CA ILE A 129 10.55 4.48 -0.50
C ILE A 129 11.07 4.13 -1.90
N SER A 130 11.24 2.85 -2.18
CA SER A 130 11.56 2.34 -3.52
C SER A 130 10.26 2.04 -4.27
N GLY A 131 10.02 2.81 -5.31
CA GLY A 131 8.77 2.90 -6.04
C GLY A 131 8.19 4.31 -6.00
N ALA A 132 7.46 4.71 -7.04
CA ALA A 132 6.75 5.99 -7.12
C ALA A 132 5.43 5.84 -7.88
N GLY A 133 4.83 4.65 -7.77
CA GLY A 133 3.49 4.33 -8.25
C GLY A 133 2.42 4.68 -7.21
N ALA A 134 1.20 4.17 -7.45
CA ALA A 134 0.03 4.47 -6.62
C ALA A 134 0.25 4.13 -5.14
N SER A 135 0.69 2.91 -4.85
CA SER A 135 0.94 2.45 -3.47
C SER A 135 1.99 3.31 -2.76
N ALA A 136 3.10 3.62 -3.45
CA ALA A 136 4.20 4.39 -2.85
C ALA A 136 3.78 5.82 -2.46
N ILE A 137 3.00 6.47 -3.32
CA ILE A 137 2.48 7.82 -3.07
C ILE A 137 1.51 7.79 -1.88
N SER A 138 0.54 6.88 -1.89
CA SER A 138 -0.44 6.75 -0.79
C SER A 138 0.21 6.35 0.53
N CYS A 139 1.23 5.48 0.52
CA CYS A 139 2.01 5.16 1.72
C CYS A 139 2.72 6.40 2.28
N ALA A 140 3.40 7.18 1.42
CA ALA A 140 4.07 8.41 1.86
C ALA A 140 3.09 9.42 2.48
N GLU A 141 1.93 9.61 1.86
CA GLU A 141 0.88 10.50 2.37
C GLU A 141 0.35 10.03 3.73
N LEU A 142 0.07 8.74 3.89
CA LEU A 142 -0.39 8.21 5.17
C LEU A 142 0.70 8.30 6.26
N MET A 143 1.97 8.05 5.93
CA MET A 143 3.09 8.23 6.86
C MET A 143 3.16 9.66 7.39
N ILE A 144 2.98 10.66 6.51
CA ILE A 144 2.97 12.08 6.90
C ILE A 144 1.80 12.35 7.87
N ARG A 145 0.62 11.81 7.60
CA ARG A 145 -0.55 11.93 8.48
C ARG A 145 -0.39 11.20 9.82
N LEU A 146 0.38 10.13 9.85
CA LEU A 146 0.74 9.42 11.08
C LEU A 146 1.77 10.19 11.91
N GLY A 147 2.50 11.15 11.32
CA GLY A 147 3.45 12.03 12.01
C GLY A 147 4.88 12.02 11.44
N ALA A 148 5.15 11.30 10.34
CA ALA A 148 6.43 11.38 9.66
C ALA A 148 6.64 12.78 9.06
N ARG A 149 7.85 13.30 9.14
CA ARG A 149 8.19 14.57 8.47
C ARG A 149 8.43 14.32 6.99
N ARG A 150 7.76 15.11 6.15
CA ARG A 150 7.86 15.00 4.70
C ARG A 150 9.30 15.09 4.19
N GLU A 151 10.11 15.97 4.76
CA GLU A 151 11.52 16.17 4.42
C GLU A 151 12.39 14.94 4.71
N ASN A 152 11.95 14.03 5.57
CA ASN A 152 12.62 12.79 5.91
C ASN A 152 12.23 11.62 4.99
N ILE A 153 11.29 11.80 4.07
CA ILE A 153 10.83 10.75 3.15
C ILE A 153 11.44 10.99 1.77
N LEU A 154 12.25 10.06 1.28
CA LEU A 154 12.78 10.06 -0.08
C LEU A 154 12.07 9.02 -0.94
N LEU A 155 11.45 9.48 -2.02
CA LEU A 155 10.83 8.64 -3.02
C LEU A 155 11.82 8.34 -4.15
N VAL A 156 11.92 7.09 -4.58
CA VAL A 156 12.84 6.66 -5.64
C VAL A 156 12.08 5.90 -6.71
N ASP A 157 12.20 6.29 -7.96
CA ASP A 157 11.65 5.56 -9.10
C ASP A 157 12.74 4.99 -10.01
N THR A 158 12.40 4.46 -11.17
CA THR A 158 13.34 3.87 -12.14
C THR A 158 14.39 4.86 -12.66
N ARG A 159 14.20 6.16 -12.46
CA ARG A 159 15.13 7.25 -12.84
C ARG A 159 15.91 7.79 -11.65
N GLY A 160 15.76 7.19 -10.47
CA GLY A 160 16.40 7.58 -9.23
C GLY A 160 15.50 8.42 -8.31
N VAL A 161 16.11 9.18 -7.42
CA VAL A 161 15.42 9.97 -6.39
C VAL A 161 14.48 11.01 -7.03
N VAL A 162 13.30 11.16 -6.44
CA VAL A 162 12.33 12.22 -6.78
C VAL A 162 12.72 13.48 -6.02
N TYR A 163 13.44 14.40 -6.67
CA TYR A 163 13.95 15.64 -6.07
C TYR A 163 13.33 16.88 -6.69
N LYS A 164 13.37 18.00 -5.96
CA LYS A 164 12.88 19.30 -6.46
C LYS A 164 13.70 19.76 -7.66
N GLY A 165 13.00 20.16 -8.72
CA GLY A 165 13.62 20.59 -9.98
C GLY A 165 13.89 19.45 -10.97
N ARG A 166 13.64 18.20 -10.62
CA ARG A 166 13.63 17.09 -11.58
C ARG A 166 12.46 17.26 -12.54
N ILE A 167 12.72 17.15 -13.85
CA ILE A 167 11.68 17.28 -14.90
C ILE A 167 11.27 15.89 -15.40
N GLU A 168 12.26 15.04 -15.64
CA GLU A 168 12.07 13.77 -16.32
C GLU A 168 11.31 12.75 -15.46
N GLY A 169 10.23 12.16 -16.02
CA GLY A 169 9.41 11.15 -15.34
C GLY A 169 8.58 11.69 -14.17
N MET A 170 8.37 13.01 -14.11
CA MET A 170 7.55 13.66 -13.07
C MET A 170 6.08 13.74 -13.47
N ASN A 171 5.22 13.74 -12.46
CA ASN A 171 3.80 14.05 -12.54
C ASN A 171 3.38 14.86 -11.30
N LYS A 172 2.11 15.33 -11.27
CA LYS A 172 1.59 16.16 -10.18
C LYS A 172 1.74 15.49 -8.81
N TYR A 173 1.56 14.18 -8.69
CA TYR A 173 1.63 13.43 -7.43
C TYR A 173 3.07 13.29 -6.92
N LYS A 174 4.00 12.92 -7.80
CA LYS A 174 5.44 12.88 -7.46
C LYS A 174 5.98 14.26 -7.07
N ALA A 175 5.50 15.32 -7.73
CA ALA A 175 5.94 16.69 -7.44
C ALA A 175 5.62 17.11 -5.99
N LEU A 176 4.50 16.67 -5.43
CA LEU A 176 4.10 16.91 -4.04
C LEU A 176 5.08 16.29 -3.03
N LEU A 177 5.73 15.19 -3.41
CA LEU A 177 6.66 14.43 -2.55
C LEU A 177 8.14 14.70 -2.87
N ALA A 178 8.43 15.53 -3.88
CA ALA A 178 9.80 15.85 -4.26
C ALA A 178 10.51 16.63 -3.15
N ASN A 179 11.69 16.16 -2.74
CA ASN A 179 12.49 16.76 -1.68
C ASN A 179 13.68 17.57 -2.22
N ASP A 180 14.11 18.55 -1.43
CA ASP A 180 15.35 19.27 -1.69
C ASP A 180 16.53 18.44 -1.19
N THR A 181 17.23 17.78 -2.11
CA THR A 181 18.31 16.84 -1.80
C THR A 181 19.28 16.70 -2.98
N ASP A 182 20.53 16.44 -2.68
CA ASP A 182 21.58 16.11 -3.64
C ASP A 182 21.66 14.60 -3.98
N ARG A 183 20.91 13.77 -3.28
CA ARG A 183 20.82 12.32 -3.55
C ARG A 183 20.18 12.05 -4.89
N ARG A 184 20.70 11.07 -5.65
CA ARG A 184 20.22 10.78 -7.01
C ARG A 184 19.86 9.31 -7.22
N SER A 185 20.57 8.38 -6.64
CA SER A 185 20.38 6.95 -6.79
C SER A 185 19.64 6.32 -5.60
N LEU A 186 19.16 5.09 -5.76
CA LEU A 186 18.62 4.30 -4.64
C LEU A 186 19.69 4.09 -3.56
N ALA A 187 20.93 3.81 -3.96
CA ALA A 187 22.05 3.64 -3.02
C ALA A 187 22.32 4.91 -2.19
N ASP A 188 22.20 6.09 -2.82
CA ASP A 188 22.31 7.35 -2.08
C ASP A 188 21.15 7.54 -1.11
N ALA A 189 19.94 7.23 -1.53
CA ALA A 189 18.74 7.39 -0.70
C ALA A 189 18.76 6.46 0.52
N VAL A 190 19.20 5.21 0.35
CA VAL A 190 19.24 4.19 1.41
C VAL A 190 20.33 4.49 2.44
N ARG A 191 21.43 5.15 2.06
CA ARG A 191 22.53 5.44 2.97
C ARG A 191 22.08 6.23 4.19
N GLY A 192 22.23 5.63 5.38
CA GLY A 192 21.81 6.21 6.64
C GLY A 192 20.29 6.29 6.83
N SER A 193 19.50 5.64 5.98
CA SER A 193 18.05 5.54 6.16
C SER A 193 17.70 4.61 7.31
N ASP A 194 16.70 4.98 8.12
CA ASP A 194 16.20 4.16 9.21
C ASP A 194 15.22 3.10 8.71
N VAL A 195 14.52 3.41 7.60
CA VAL A 195 13.51 2.55 7.02
C VAL A 195 13.69 2.48 5.51
N PHE A 196 13.72 1.27 4.98
CA PHE A 196 13.52 0.98 3.57
C PHE A 196 12.09 0.48 3.35
N TYR A 197 11.40 1.08 2.40
CA TYR A 197 10.01 0.79 2.08
C TYR A 197 9.91 0.37 0.61
N GLY A 198 9.87 -0.94 0.36
CA GLY A 198 9.88 -1.53 -0.98
C GLY A 198 8.46 -1.66 -1.55
N LEU A 199 8.20 -0.96 -2.63
CA LEU A 199 6.95 -0.96 -3.41
C LEU A 199 7.29 -0.91 -4.91
N SER A 200 8.29 -1.67 -5.33
CA SER A 200 8.86 -1.60 -6.68
C SER A 200 8.95 -2.98 -7.33
N VAL A 201 10.16 -3.46 -7.56
CA VAL A 201 10.42 -4.73 -8.22
C VAL A 201 11.47 -5.52 -7.46
N ALA A 202 11.55 -6.83 -7.73
CA ALA A 202 12.49 -7.73 -7.10
C ALA A 202 13.96 -7.29 -7.25
N ASP A 203 14.77 -7.65 -6.25
CA ASP A 203 16.24 -7.61 -6.25
C ASP A 203 16.87 -6.23 -6.47
N VAL A 204 16.14 -5.12 -6.23
CA VAL A 204 16.68 -3.76 -6.37
C VAL A 204 17.46 -3.31 -5.14
N LEU A 205 17.23 -3.88 -3.97
CA LEU A 205 17.95 -3.58 -2.72
C LEU A 205 19.07 -4.61 -2.52
N THR A 206 20.31 -4.18 -2.64
CA THR A 206 21.45 -5.07 -2.48
C THR A 206 21.91 -5.18 -1.01
N PRO A 207 22.57 -6.31 -0.62
CA PRO A 207 23.19 -6.43 0.71
C PRO A 207 24.15 -5.28 1.04
N GLN A 208 24.87 -4.75 0.05
CA GLN A 208 25.77 -3.61 0.21
C GLN A 208 25.01 -2.34 0.59
N MET A 209 23.85 -2.07 -0.05
CA MET A 209 22.99 -0.94 0.33
C MET A 209 22.46 -1.12 1.76
N VAL A 210 22.01 -2.31 2.13
CA VAL A 210 21.52 -2.62 3.48
C VAL A 210 22.56 -2.33 4.54
N LYS A 211 23.84 -2.65 4.29
CA LYS A 211 24.96 -2.34 5.21
C LYS A 211 25.16 -0.84 5.46
N THR A 212 24.71 0.02 4.55
CA THR A 212 24.83 1.49 4.68
C THR A 212 23.68 2.15 5.44
N MET A 213 22.64 1.41 5.77
CA MET A 213 21.50 1.90 6.55
C MET A 213 21.90 2.26 7.99
N ALA A 214 21.03 3.00 8.66
CA ALA A 214 21.17 3.33 10.08
C ALA A 214 21.18 2.06 10.96
N GLU A 215 21.52 2.18 12.22
CA GLU A 215 21.44 1.08 13.20
C GLU A 215 20.00 0.60 13.36
N ARG A 216 19.82 -0.72 13.57
CA ARG A 216 18.51 -1.37 13.74
C ARG A 216 17.50 -0.92 12.69
N PRO A 217 17.79 -1.11 11.38
CA PRO A 217 16.93 -0.60 10.32
C PRO A 217 15.66 -1.46 10.19
N LEU A 218 14.60 -0.86 9.71
CA LEU A 218 13.40 -1.55 9.22
C LEU A 218 13.52 -1.75 7.70
N ILE A 219 13.30 -2.96 7.23
CA ILE A 219 13.34 -3.32 5.81
C ILE A 219 12.01 -3.95 5.45
N PHE A 220 11.12 -3.20 4.82
CA PHE A 220 9.84 -3.66 4.32
C PHE A 220 9.97 -3.91 2.82
N ALA A 221 10.26 -5.14 2.43
CA ALA A 221 10.44 -5.56 1.05
C ALA A 221 9.13 -6.19 0.54
N MET A 222 8.22 -5.36 0.06
CA MET A 222 6.82 -5.72 -0.20
C MET A 222 6.49 -5.99 -1.66
N ALA A 223 7.46 -5.97 -2.57
CA ALA A 223 7.25 -6.36 -3.96
C ALA A 223 6.79 -7.82 -4.05
N ASN A 224 5.89 -8.09 -5.00
CA ASN A 224 5.32 -9.41 -5.24
C ASN A 224 5.52 -9.81 -6.72
N PRO A 225 5.78 -11.11 -7.02
CA PRO A 225 5.88 -12.24 -6.07
C PRO A 225 7.22 -12.30 -5.32
N ASP A 226 8.26 -11.66 -5.84
CA ASP A 226 9.60 -11.65 -5.26
C ASP A 226 9.91 -10.29 -4.65
N PRO A 227 10.46 -10.26 -3.40
CA PRO A 227 10.74 -9.02 -2.69
C PRO A 227 11.95 -8.27 -3.26
N GLU A 228 12.08 -6.98 -2.93
CA GLU A 228 13.23 -6.13 -3.31
C GLU A 228 14.57 -6.66 -2.81
N ILE A 229 14.57 -7.46 -1.75
CA ILE A 229 15.68 -8.24 -1.24
C ILE A 229 15.12 -9.48 -0.54
N LYS A 230 15.77 -10.62 -0.70
CA LYS A 230 15.41 -11.84 0.02
C LYS A 230 15.66 -11.66 1.52
N TYR A 231 14.78 -12.22 2.34
CA TYR A 231 14.84 -12.12 3.81
C TYR A 231 16.20 -12.53 4.35
N GLU A 232 16.72 -13.65 3.88
CA GLU A 232 17.99 -14.24 4.33
C GLU A 232 19.17 -13.29 4.04
N LEU A 233 19.20 -12.71 2.84
CA LEU A 233 20.26 -11.77 2.42
C LEU A 233 20.22 -10.48 3.24
N ALA A 234 19.02 -9.99 3.56
CA ALA A 234 18.87 -8.81 4.40
C ALA A 234 19.37 -9.08 5.83
N LYS A 235 18.99 -10.23 6.40
CA LYS A 235 19.42 -10.65 7.75
C LYS A 235 20.89 -10.98 7.84
N GLU A 236 21.48 -11.57 6.80
CA GLU A 236 22.93 -11.81 6.72
C GLU A 236 23.69 -10.48 6.67
N ALA A 237 23.22 -9.52 5.87
CA ALA A 237 23.85 -8.20 5.77
C ALA A 237 23.73 -7.38 7.06
N ARG A 238 22.59 -7.45 7.75
CA ARG A 238 22.26 -6.71 8.97
C ARG A 238 21.43 -7.59 9.92
N PRO A 239 22.07 -8.37 10.81
CA PRO A 239 21.36 -9.21 11.80
C PRO A 239 20.42 -8.42 12.73
N ASP A 240 20.74 -7.15 12.96
CA ASP A 240 19.96 -6.22 13.79
C ASP A 240 18.72 -5.63 13.08
N ALA A 241 18.55 -5.86 11.77
CA ALA A 241 17.40 -5.37 11.02
C ALA A 241 16.11 -6.12 11.38
N ILE A 242 15.00 -5.39 11.42
CA ILE A 242 13.65 -5.99 11.33
C ILE A 242 13.29 -6.04 9.85
N VAL A 243 13.05 -7.25 9.35
CA VAL A 243 12.69 -7.49 7.95
C VAL A 243 11.25 -7.97 7.88
N ALA A 244 10.45 -7.36 7.01
CA ALA A 244 9.08 -7.74 6.71
C ALA A 244 8.87 -7.82 5.19
N THR A 245 7.96 -8.69 4.75
CA THR A 245 7.63 -8.89 3.33
C THR A 245 6.12 -8.96 3.13
N GLY A 246 5.67 -8.94 1.87
CA GLY A 246 4.26 -9.22 1.52
C GLY A 246 3.89 -10.71 1.57
N ARG A 247 4.87 -11.60 1.76
CA ARG A 247 4.68 -13.07 1.67
C ARG A 247 4.32 -13.67 3.02
N SER A 248 3.48 -14.71 3.00
CA SER A 248 3.06 -15.45 4.19
C SER A 248 4.07 -16.52 4.65
N ASP A 249 5.05 -16.86 3.80
CA ASP A 249 6.09 -17.85 4.08
C ASP A 249 7.34 -17.26 4.75
N TYR A 250 7.35 -15.93 4.99
CA TYR A 250 8.38 -15.22 5.73
C TYR A 250 7.83 -14.61 7.03
N PRO A 251 8.69 -14.38 8.03
CA PRO A 251 8.30 -13.64 9.23
C PRO A 251 7.81 -12.22 8.91
N ASN A 252 6.93 -11.68 9.79
CA ASN A 252 6.45 -10.31 9.71
C ASN A 252 5.75 -9.97 8.37
N GLN A 253 4.74 -10.73 8.02
CA GLN A 253 3.96 -10.46 6.82
C GLN A 253 3.23 -9.11 6.91
N ILE A 254 3.37 -8.29 5.85
CA ILE A 254 2.59 -7.07 5.61
C ILE A 254 1.67 -7.34 4.43
N ASN A 255 0.38 -7.54 4.70
CA ASN A 255 -0.61 -7.87 3.67
C ASN A 255 -1.87 -7.02 3.87
N ASN A 256 -2.35 -6.41 2.78
CA ASN A 256 -3.53 -5.55 2.78
C ASN A 256 -4.84 -6.27 3.19
N VAL A 257 -4.88 -7.60 3.17
CA VAL A 257 -6.01 -8.38 3.68
C VAL A 257 -6.34 -8.09 5.15
N LEU A 258 -5.37 -7.61 5.92
CA LEU A 258 -5.59 -7.18 7.31
C LEU A 258 -6.27 -5.81 7.40
N GLY A 259 -6.44 -5.10 6.29
CA GLY A 259 -6.99 -3.74 6.24
C GLY A 259 -8.31 -3.64 5.49
N PHE A 260 -8.32 -3.99 4.19
CA PHE A 260 -9.43 -3.65 3.29
C PHE A 260 -10.79 -4.22 3.68
N PRO A 261 -10.93 -5.49 4.12
CA PRO A 261 -12.25 -6.00 4.42
C PRO A 261 -12.88 -5.27 5.61
N TYR A 262 -12.08 -4.97 6.61
CA TYR A 262 -12.54 -4.38 7.86
C TYR A 262 -12.83 -2.88 7.75
N ILE A 263 -12.08 -2.13 6.94
CA ILE A 263 -12.39 -0.71 6.72
C ILE A 263 -13.72 -0.54 5.96
N PHE A 264 -14.01 -1.45 5.00
CA PHE A 264 -15.32 -1.49 4.37
C PHE A 264 -16.41 -1.90 5.35
N ARG A 265 -16.18 -2.92 6.20
CA ARG A 265 -17.13 -3.31 7.25
C ARG A 265 -17.49 -2.12 8.13
N GLY A 266 -16.49 -1.40 8.65
CA GLY A 266 -16.71 -0.21 9.46
C GLY A 266 -17.46 0.90 8.71
N ALA A 267 -17.10 1.15 7.44
CA ALA A 267 -17.77 2.16 6.62
C ALA A 267 -19.24 1.80 6.34
N LEU A 268 -19.54 0.53 6.05
CA LEU A 268 -20.91 0.05 5.81
C LEU A 268 -21.77 0.10 7.09
N ASP A 269 -21.21 -0.25 8.25
CA ASP A 269 -21.92 -0.26 9.53
C ASP A 269 -22.44 1.13 9.91
N VAL A 270 -21.66 2.17 9.66
CA VAL A 270 -22.05 3.56 9.93
C VAL A 270 -22.68 4.25 8.71
N ARG A 271 -22.83 3.54 7.59
CA ARG A 271 -23.31 4.09 6.30
C ARG A 271 -22.53 5.33 5.89
N ALA A 272 -21.21 5.24 5.97
CA ALA A 272 -20.32 6.31 5.57
C ALA A 272 -20.48 6.60 4.07
N ARG A 273 -20.40 7.88 3.69
CA ARG A 273 -20.39 8.29 2.27
C ARG A 273 -19.00 8.21 1.65
N ALA A 274 -17.97 8.20 2.47
CA ALA A 274 -16.57 8.10 2.04
C ALA A 274 -15.73 7.40 3.09
N ILE A 275 -14.66 6.74 2.66
CA ILE A 275 -13.55 6.35 3.52
C ILE A 275 -12.52 7.49 3.42
N ASN A 276 -12.52 8.38 4.43
CA ASN A 276 -11.66 9.56 4.45
C ASN A 276 -10.29 9.27 5.07
N GLU A 277 -9.42 10.27 5.07
CA GLU A 277 -8.05 10.11 5.57
C GLU A 277 -7.99 9.82 7.07
N ASP A 278 -8.87 10.42 7.87
CA ASP A 278 -8.94 10.17 9.32
C ASP A 278 -9.34 8.73 9.62
N MET A 279 -10.24 8.15 8.83
CA MET A 279 -10.60 6.73 8.93
C MET A 279 -9.41 5.82 8.60
N LYS A 280 -8.59 6.15 7.60
CA LYS A 280 -7.38 5.39 7.25
C LYS A 280 -6.34 5.47 8.36
N VAL A 281 -6.11 6.64 8.93
CA VAL A 281 -5.23 6.84 10.10
C VAL A 281 -5.75 6.04 11.29
N ALA A 282 -7.05 6.10 11.58
CA ALA A 282 -7.67 5.35 12.66
C ALA A 282 -7.51 3.83 12.47
N ALA A 283 -7.74 3.32 11.25
CA ALA A 283 -7.55 1.92 10.92
C ALA A 283 -6.09 1.47 11.11
N SER A 284 -5.12 2.27 10.65
CA SER A 284 -3.70 1.99 10.83
C SER A 284 -3.30 1.95 12.31
N ARG A 285 -3.80 2.88 13.11
CA ARG A 285 -3.57 2.91 14.56
C ARG A 285 -4.24 1.74 15.28
N ALA A 286 -5.46 1.37 14.90
CA ALA A 286 -6.17 0.24 15.47
C ALA A 286 -5.44 -1.08 15.21
N LEU A 287 -4.96 -1.29 13.97
CA LEU A 287 -4.14 -2.46 13.62
C LEU A 287 -2.82 -2.49 14.39
N SER A 288 -2.16 -1.32 14.55
CA SER A 288 -0.95 -1.20 15.35
C SER A 288 -1.20 -1.55 16.82
N ALA A 289 -2.32 -1.13 17.39
CA ALA A 289 -2.70 -1.45 18.77
C ALA A 289 -3.04 -2.93 18.94
N LEU A 290 -3.85 -3.48 18.02
CA LEU A 290 -4.26 -4.90 18.05
C LEU A 290 -3.06 -5.86 18.02
N ALA A 291 -2.01 -5.53 17.27
CA ALA A 291 -0.80 -6.34 17.20
C ALA A 291 -0.01 -6.42 18.53
N LYS A 292 -0.37 -5.61 19.53
CA LYS A 292 0.24 -5.59 20.88
C LYS A 292 -0.61 -6.31 21.93
N GLU A 293 -1.81 -6.73 21.56
CA GLU A 293 -2.68 -7.49 22.46
C GLU A 293 -2.20 -8.94 22.56
N ASP A 294 -2.52 -9.59 23.66
CA ASP A 294 -2.22 -11.02 23.86
C ASP A 294 -2.95 -11.85 22.82
N VAL A 295 -2.22 -12.77 22.20
CA VAL A 295 -2.80 -13.69 21.21
C VAL A 295 -3.70 -14.68 21.94
N PRO A 296 -5.00 -14.80 21.58
CA PRO A 296 -5.90 -15.75 22.21
C PRO A 296 -5.38 -17.20 22.10
N ASP A 297 -5.55 -17.99 23.16
CA ASP A 297 -5.15 -19.41 23.21
C ASP A 297 -5.67 -20.24 22.03
N SER A 298 -6.87 -19.90 21.52
CA SER A 298 -7.46 -20.57 20.36
C SER A 298 -6.64 -20.37 19.09
N VAL A 299 -6.00 -19.20 18.94
CA VAL A 299 -5.11 -18.88 17.82
C VAL A 299 -3.76 -19.54 18.01
N LEU A 300 -3.18 -19.48 19.23
CA LEU A 300 -1.91 -20.14 19.54
C LEU A 300 -1.94 -21.65 19.33
N ARG A 301 -3.10 -22.29 19.49
CA ARG A 301 -3.28 -23.73 19.25
C ARG A 301 -3.52 -24.09 17.78
N ALA A 302 -3.80 -23.12 16.91
CA ALA A 302 -4.04 -23.32 15.50
C ALA A 302 -2.75 -23.27 14.66
N TYR A 303 -1.68 -22.78 15.23
CA TYR A 303 -0.34 -22.64 14.64
C TYR A 303 0.72 -23.33 15.54
#